data_fe8c6cbe7bc84db5118165e609d5ef57
#
_entry.id   fe8c6cbe7bc84db5118165e609d5ef57
#
_cell.length_a   1.000
_cell.length_b   1.000
_cell.length_c   1.000
_cell.angle_alpha   90.00
_cell.angle_beta   90.00
_cell.angle_gamma   90.00
#
_symmetry.space_group_name_H-M   'P 1'
#
loop_
_entity.id
_entity.type
_entity.pdbx_description
1 polymer ?
#
loop_
_entity_poly.entity_id
_entity_poly.type
_entity_poly.pdbx_seq_one_letter_code
_entity_poly.pdbx_strand_id
1 'polypeptide(L)'
;MYEYDEEQKKIIFTHNPFSMPQGGLEALTTKDPLELLAYRYDIVCNGVELSSGAVRNHNLDIMVKAFEIAGYTEEDLKEKFGALYNAFQYGAPPHAGMAPGVDRMIMLLRNEENIR
;
A
#
# COMPACT_ATOMS: atom_id res chain seq x y z
N MET A 1 -5.97 -0.36 -6.15
CA MET A 1 -5.77 0.09 -4.75
C MET A 1 -6.78 -0.54 -3.80
N TYR A 2 -8.04 -0.59 -4.16
CA TYR A 2 -9.11 -1.20 -3.37
C TYR A 2 -9.71 -2.39 -4.09
N GLU A 3 -10.33 -3.28 -3.32
CA GLU A 3 -11.18 -4.36 -3.83
C GLU A 3 -12.42 -4.50 -2.95
N TYR A 4 -13.44 -5.17 -3.48
CA TYR A 4 -14.67 -5.43 -2.75
C TYR A 4 -14.60 -6.81 -2.09
N ASP A 5 -14.74 -6.84 -0.78
CA ASP A 5 -14.81 -8.08 -0.02
C ASP A 5 -16.27 -8.55 0.07
N GLU A 6 -16.59 -9.62 -0.65
CA GLU A 6 -17.95 -10.18 -0.70
C GLU A 6 -18.39 -10.77 0.64
N GLU A 7 -17.46 -11.33 1.40
CA GLU A 7 -17.77 -11.92 2.71
C GLU A 7 -18.14 -10.85 3.73
N GLN A 8 -17.37 -9.78 3.80
CA GLN A 8 -17.60 -8.68 4.72
C GLN A 8 -18.53 -7.60 4.14
N LYS A 9 -18.81 -7.68 2.83
CA LYS A 9 -19.64 -6.72 2.09
C LYS A 9 -19.14 -5.28 2.22
N LYS A 10 -17.84 -5.09 2.12
CA LYS A 10 -17.22 -3.77 2.20
C LYS A 10 -16.01 -3.65 1.28
N ILE A 11 -15.59 -2.42 1.05
CA ILE A 11 -14.38 -2.10 0.30
C ILE A 11 -13.19 -2.20 1.24
N ILE A 12 -12.15 -2.94 0.83
CA ILE A 12 -10.92 -3.13 1.58
C ILE A 12 -9.71 -2.77 0.71
N PHE A 13 -8.55 -2.58 1.35
CA PHE A 13 -7.30 -2.43 0.62
C PHE A 13 -6.85 -3.76 0.04
N THR A 14 -6.42 -3.73 -1.22
CA THR A 14 -5.89 -4.92 -1.90
C THR A 14 -4.55 -5.35 -1.32
N HIS A 15 -3.70 -4.37 -1.02
CA HIS A 15 -2.34 -4.59 -0.51
C HIS A 15 -1.98 -3.53 0.54
N ASN A 16 -0.81 -2.92 0.39
CA ASN A 16 -0.31 -1.91 1.31
C ASN A 16 -1.17 -0.63 1.28
N PRO A 17 -1.80 -0.25 2.40
CA PRO A 17 -2.66 0.93 2.44
C PRO A 17 -1.90 2.26 2.39
N PHE A 18 -0.59 2.24 2.57
CA PHE A 18 0.25 3.45 2.58
C PHE A 18 0.81 3.82 1.22
N SER A 19 0.36 3.15 0.15
CA SER A 19 0.76 3.50 -1.21
C SER A 19 0.07 4.79 -1.67
N MET A 20 0.80 5.61 -2.42
CA MET A 20 0.24 6.84 -2.98
C MET A 20 -0.75 6.51 -4.10
N PRO A 21 -2.01 6.99 -4.01
CA PRO A 21 -2.96 6.82 -5.11
C PRO A 21 -2.57 7.67 -6.32
N GLN A 22 -2.80 7.13 -7.51
CA GLN A 22 -2.63 7.90 -8.75
C GLN A 22 -3.72 8.95 -8.83
N GLY A 23 -3.34 10.19 -9.10
CA GLY A 23 -4.26 11.33 -9.11
C GLY A 23 -4.48 12.00 -7.75
N GLY A 24 -3.90 11.46 -6.67
CA GLY A 24 -3.92 12.07 -5.34
C GLY A 24 -5.32 12.22 -4.73
N LEU A 25 -5.51 13.27 -3.96
CA LEU A 25 -6.77 13.52 -3.24
C LEU A 25 -7.96 13.71 -4.19
N GLU A 26 -7.76 14.35 -5.32
CA GLU A 26 -8.81 14.56 -6.31
C GLU A 26 -9.38 13.24 -6.82
N ALA A 27 -8.50 12.27 -7.14
CA ALA A 27 -8.93 10.96 -7.58
C ALA A 27 -9.70 10.20 -6.50
N LEU A 28 -9.32 10.34 -5.24
CA LEU A 28 -10.03 9.72 -4.11
C LEU A 28 -11.44 10.27 -3.92
N THR A 29 -11.67 11.53 -4.30
CA THR A 29 -12.96 12.20 -4.13
C THR A 29 -13.88 12.08 -5.33
N THR A 30 -13.33 11.88 -6.55
CA THR A 30 -14.09 11.92 -7.80
C THR A 30 -14.26 10.55 -8.48
N LYS A 31 -13.36 9.62 -8.27
CA LYS A 31 -13.39 8.29 -8.91
C LYS A 31 -14.02 7.24 -8.01
N ASP A 32 -14.60 6.22 -8.66
CA ASP A 32 -15.05 5.02 -7.97
C ASP A 32 -13.85 4.37 -7.25
N PRO A 33 -13.94 4.05 -5.94
CA PRO A 33 -12.83 3.43 -5.21
C PRO A 33 -12.26 2.17 -5.87
N LEU A 34 -13.08 1.38 -6.53
CA LEU A 34 -12.64 0.14 -7.19
C LEU A 34 -11.83 0.41 -8.46
N GLU A 35 -11.90 1.61 -9.01
CA GLU A 35 -11.13 2.03 -10.19
C GLU A 35 -9.82 2.73 -9.83
N LEU A 36 -9.59 3.02 -8.54
CA LEU A 36 -8.40 3.71 -8.08
C LEU A 36 -7.16 2.82 -8.19
N LEU A 37 -6.11 3.38 -8.77
CA LEU A 37 -4.80 2.73 -8.89
C LEU A 37 -3.82 3.41 -7.94
N ALA A 38 -2.81 2.66 -7.52
CA ALA A 38 -1.72 3.16 -6.69
C ALA A 38 -0.38 2.98 -7.39
N TYR A 39 0.62 3.76 -6.98
CA TYR A 39 1.99 3.63 -7.49
C TYR A 39 2.70 2.51 -6.75
N ARG A 40 2.63 1.31 -7.32
CA ARG A 40 3.29 0.12 -6.79
C ARG A 40 4.10 -0.55 -7.88
N TYR A 41 5.10 -1.30 -7.47
CA TYR A 41 5.96 -2.03 -8.40
C TYR A 41 6.49 -3.30 -7.74
N ASP A 42 6.70 -4.30 -8.56
CA ASP A 42 7.30 -5.56 -8.15
C ASP A 42 8.46 -5.89 -9.09
N ILE A 43 9.52 -6.46 -8.54
CA ILE A 43 10.63 -6.99 -9.33
C ILE A 43 10.45 -8.50 -9.40
N VAL A 44 10.33 -9.03 -10.61
CA VAL A 44 10.07 -10.44 -10.87
C VAL A 44 11.22 -11.04 -11.66
N CYS A 45 11.66 -12.22 -11.25
CA CYS A 45 12.69 -12.97 -11.94
C CYS A 45 12.27 -14.44 -12.03
N ASN A 46 12.28 -14.98 -13.25
CA ASN A 46 11.89 -16.37 -13.51
C ASN A 46 10.53 -16.75 -12.93
N GLY A 47 9.57 -15.83 -12.98
CA GLY A 47 8.23 -16.05 -12.44
C GLY A 47 8.10 -15.91 -10.92
N VAL A 48 9.19 -15.53 -10.25
CA VAL A 48 9.20 -15.35 -8.78
C VAL A 48 9.33 -13.87 -8.45
N GLU A 49 8.44 -13.36 -7.62
CA GLU A 49 8.53 -12.00 -7.10
C GLU A 49 9.67 -11.90 -6.09
N LEU A 50 10.72 -11.15 -6.44
CA LEU A 50 11.88 -10.93 -5.58
C LEU A 50 11.69 -9.79 -4.60
N SER A 51 10.98 -8.77 -5.00
CA SER A 51 10.82 -7.55 -4.23
C SER A 51 9.53 -6.87 -4.58
N SER A 52 8.90 -6.27 -3.59
CA SER A 52 7.76 -5.38 -3.81
C SER A 52 8.07 -4.01 -3.25
N GLY A 53 7.45 -3.00 -3.83
CA GLY A 53 7.64 -1.63 -3.39
C GLY A 53 6.50 -0.73 -3.78
N ALA A 54 6.57 0.50 -3.31
CA ALA A 54 5.56 1.50 -3.61
C ALA A 54 6.14 2.90 -3.46
N VAL A 55 5.56 3.83 -4.21
CA VAL A 55 5.66 5.25 -3.86
C VAL A 55 4.73 5.46 -2.68
N ARG A 56 5.26 5.95 -1.58
CA ARG A 56 4.53 6.05 -0.32
C ARG A 56 3.66 7.31 -0.29
N ASN A 57 2.52 7.17 0.37
CA ASN A 57 1.68 8.31 0.68
C ASN A 57 2.32 9.10 1.82
N HIS A 58 2.67 10.35 1.55
CA HIS A 58 3.31 11.24 2.51
C HIS A 58 2.38 12.36 2.97
N ASN A 59 1.18 12.42 2.45
CA ASN A 59 0.21 13.47 2.74
C ASN A 59 -0.87 12.91 3.68
N LEU A 60 -1.02 13.54 4.84
CA LEU A 60 -1.95 13.09 5.86
C LEU A 60 -3.41 13.15 5.37
N ASP A 61 -3.79 14.20 4.65
CA ASP A 61 -5.17 14.36 4.16
C ASP A 61 -5.54 13.25 3.18
N ILE A 62 -4.62 12.89 2.29
CA ILE A 62 -4.81 11.77 1.35
C ILE A 62 -4.91 10.46 2.11
N MET A 63 -4.08 10.26 3.13
CA MET A 63 -4.07 9.05 3.94
C MET A 63 -5.39 8.87 4.70
N VAL A 64 -5.86 9.92 5.38
CA VAL A 64 -7.13 9.89 6.11
C VAL A 64 -8.29 9.56 5.17
N LYS A 65 -8.33 10.21 4.01
CA LYS A 65 -9.38 9.97 3.01
C LYS A 65 -9.33 8.54 2.47
N ALA A 66 -8.13 8.01 2.21
CA ALA A 66 -7.97 6.65 1.72
C ALA A 66 -8.47 5.61 2.73
N PHE A 67 -8.17 5.79 4.01
CA PHE A 67 -8.66 4.91 5.08
C PHE A 67 -10.17 5.06 5.30
N GLU A 68 -10.68 6.26 5.17
CA GLU A 68 -12.11 6.53 5.28
C GLU A 68 -12.93 5.76 4.23
N ILE A 69 -12.45 5.70 2.99
CA ILE A 69 -13.07 4.92 1.91
C ILE A 69 -13.14 3.43 2.28
N ALA A 70 -12.12 2.91 2.96
CA ALA A 70 -12.09 1.51 3.39
C ALA A 70 -12.88 1.26 4.68
N GLY A 71 -13.59 2.26 5.19
CA GLY A 71 -14.44 2.12 6.38
C GLY A 71 -13.75 2.38 7.70
N TYR A 72 -12.53 2.90 7.68
CA TYR A 72 -11.82 3.31 8.90
C TYR A 72 -12.12 4.78 9.22
N THR A 73 -12.16 5.10 10.51
CA THR A 73 -12.28 6.49 10.96
C THR A 73 -10.91 7.06 11.26
N GLU A 74 -10.83 8.39 11.42
CA GLU A 74 -9.59 9.04 11.84
C GLU A 74 -9.12 8.54 13.21
N GLU A 75 -10.07 8.23 14.11
CA GLU A 75 -9.75 7.66 15.43
C GLU A 75 -9.15 6.28 15.31
N ASP A 76 -9.66 5.42 14.41
CA ASP A 76 -9.10 4.12 14.13
C ASP A 76 -7.65 4.24 13.61
N LEU A 77 -7.40 5.23 12.76
CA LEU A 77 -6.07 5.50 12.23
C LEU A 77 -5.11 5.92 13.35
N LYS A 78 -5.54 6.78 14.25
CA LYS A 78 -4.75 7.22 15.41
C LYS A 78 -4.46 6.07 16.36
N GLU A 79 -5.41 5.19 16.58
CA GLU A 79 -5.26 4.04 17.49
C GLU A 79 -4.31 3.00 16.92
N LYS A 80 -4.49 2.61 15.65
CA LYS A 80 -3.70 1.53 15.04
C LYS A 80 -2.33 1.99 14.53
N PHE A 81 -2.24 3.21 14.06
CA PHE A 81 -1.04 3.76 13.42
C PHE A 81 -0.63 5.09 14.05
N GLY A 82 -0.81 5.23 15.36
CA GLY A 82 -0.63 6.50 16.07
C GLY A 82 0.74 7.14 15.86
N ALA A 83 1.81 6.35 15.91
CA ALA A 83 3.17 6.86 15.71
C ALA A 83 3.36 7.42 14.30
N LEU A 84 2.89 6.70 13.28
CA LEU A 84 2.97 7.13 11.88
C LEU A 84 2.09 8.35 11.62
N TYR A 85 0.88 8.35 12.17
CA TYR A 85 -0.06 9.47 12.08
C TYR A 85 0.55 10.74 12.66
N ASN A 86 1.12 10.66 13.86
CA ASN A 86 1.77 11.79 14.52
C ASN A 86 2.99 12.29 13.73
N ALA A 87 3.79 11.38 13.20
CA ALA A 87 4.95 11.74 12.38
C ALA A 87 4.52 12.52 11.13
N PHE A 88 3.45 12.11 10.49
CA PHE A 88 2.95 12.78 9.27
C PHE A 88 2.36 14.16 9.54
N GLN A 89 1.91 14.42 10.77
CA GLN A 89 1.47 15.77 11.15
C GLN A 89 2.59 16.80 11.13
N TYR A 90 3.83 16.36 11.33
CA TYR A 90 5.03 17.22 11.25
C TYR A 90 5.58 17.31 9.83
N GLY A 91 4.97 16.61 8.89
CA GLY A 91 5.37 16.57 7.50
C GLY A 91 6.33 15.40 7.20
N ALA A 92 6.14 14.80 6.05
CA ALA A 92 7.00 13.75 5.55
C ALA A 92 7.41 14.08 4.11
N PRO A 93 8.65 13.78 3.71
CA PRO A 93 9.06 14.01 2.33
C PRO A 93 8.40 13.01 1.40
N PRO A 94 8.20 13.35 0.12
CA PRO A 94 7.87 12.32 -0.88
C PRO A 94 8.93 11.24 -0.86
N HIS A 95 8.52 9.99 -0.76
CA HIS A 95 9.46 8.87 -0.66
C HIS A 95 8.87 7.60 -1.26
N ALA A 96 9.76 6.70 -1.61
CA ALA A 96 9.42 5.38 -2.11
C ALA A 96 10.39 4.37 -1.53
N GLY A 97 9.99 3.13 -1.52
CA GLY A 97 10.85 2.07 -0.99
C GLY A 97 10.48 0.72 -1.54
N MET A 98 11.37 -0.25 -1.32
CA MET A 98 11.17 -1.64 -1.73
C MET A 98 11.67 -2.58 -0.65
N ALA A 99 11.12 -3.78 -0.61
CA ALA A 99 11.50 -4.81 0.34
C ALA A 99 11.96 -6.06 -0.44
N PRO A 100 13.27 -6.25 -0.65
CA PRO A 100 13.80 -7.45 -1.31
C PRO A 100 13.66 -8.68 -0.42
N GLY A 101 13.25 -9.81 -1.00
CA GLY A 101 13.19 -11.09 -0.33
C GLY A 101 14.53 -11.83 -0.47
N VAL A 102 15.35 -11.80 0.57
CA VAL A 102 16.68 -12.42 0.56
C VAL A 102 16.59 -13.93 0.31
N ASP A 103 15.66 -14.61 0.96
CA ASP A 103 15.46 -16.05 0.78
C ASP A 103 15.09 -16.40 -0.66
N ARG A 104 14.25 -15.61 -1.30
CA ARG A 104 13.86 -15.80 -2.70
C ARG A 104 15.02 -15.56 -3.66
N MET A 105 15.89 -14.59 -3.36
CA MET A 105 17.09 -14.34 -4.14
C MET A 105 18.05 -15.54 -4.08
N ILE A 106 18.26 -16.10 -2.89
CA ILE A 106 19.09 -17.30 -2.70
C ILE A 106 18.47 -18.49 -3.40
N MET A 107 17.17 -18.67 -3.31
CA MET A 107 16.43 -19.73 -3.99
C MET A 107 16.68 -19.71 -5.49
N LEU A 108 16.63 -18.54 -6.11
CA LEU A 108 16.89 -18.39 -7.55
C LEU A 108 18.36 -18.64 -7.92
N LEU A 109 19.29 -18.17 -7.10
CA LEU A 109 20.73 -18.39 -7.31
C LEU A 109 21.08 -19.88 -7.24
N ARG A 110 20.41 -20.64 -6.39
CA ARG A 110 20.59 -22.08 -6.23
C ARG A 110 19.74 -22.90 -7.19
N ASN A 111 18.88 -22.25 -7.97
CA ASN A 111 17.94 -22.92 -8.87
C ASN A 111 17.00 -23.90 -8.13
N GLU A 112 16.57 -23.51 -6.96
CA GLU A 112 15.60 -24.27 -6.16
C GLU A 112 14.16 -23.78 -6.42
N GLU A 113 13.19 -24.68 -6.30
CA GLU A 113 11.77 -24.33 -6.51
C GLU A 113 11.08 -23.84 -5.25
N ASN A 114 11.73 -23.98 -4.10
CA ASN A 114 11.14 -23.68 -2.79
C ASN A 114 12.20 -23.08 -1.88
N ILE A 115 11.79 -22.19 -0.98
CA ILE A 115 12.67 -21.56 0.02
C ILE A 115 13.04 -22.47 1.18
N ARG A 116 12.44 -23.65 1.25
CA ARG A 116 12.72 -24.62 2.31
C ARG A 116 13.85 -25.58 1.92
#